data_42096b6c952dab17a47b293cf16a96b4
#
_entry.id   42096b6c952dab17a47b293cf16a96b4
#
_cell.length_a   1.000
_cell.length_b   1.000
_cell.length_c   1.000
_cell.angle_alpha   90.00
_cell.angle_beta   90.00
_cell.angle_gamma   90.00
#
_symmetry.space_group_name_H-M   'P 1'
#
loop_
_entity.id
_entity.type
_entity.pdbx_description
1 polymer ?
#
loop_
_entity_poly.entity_id
_entity_poly.type
_entity_poly.pdbx_seq_one_letter_code
_entity_poly.pdbx_strand_id
1 'polypeptide(L)'
;MELMWTSKALSDVARLYDFLAVANQPAAAQTVQKLTAAPIMLLSNPRIGERLEEFEPRDVRKIQIGRYEMRYEIVDSTIYLLRLWHTREDR
;
A
#
# COMPACT_ATOMS: atom_id res chain seq x y z
N MET A 1 -1.58 -17.21 -5.84
CA MET A 1 -2.23 -15.92 -5.49
C MET A 1 -1.55 -14.82 -6.27
N GLU A 2 -2.30 -13.87 -6.78
CA GLU A 2 -1.78 -12.77 -7.56
C GLU A 2 -1.85 -11.46 -6.78
N LEU A 3 -0.97 -10.53 -7.13
CA LEU A 3 -0.91 -9.20 -6.53
C LEU A 3 -1.19 -8.18 -7.61
N MET A 4 -2.20 -7.34 -7.40
CA MET A 4 -2.63 -6.35 -8.38
C MET A 4 -2.62 -4.96 -7.76
N TRP A 5 -2.00 -4.01 -8.45
CA TRP A 5 -2.02 -2.59 -8.08
C TRP A 5 -3.22 -1.92 -8.73
N THR A 6 -4.11 -1.35 -7.92
CA THR A 6 -5.20 -0.56 -8.46
C THR A 6 -4.67 0.77 -8.98
N SER A 7 -5.45 1.44 -9.84
CA SER A 7 -5.05 2.74 -10.36
C SER A 7 -4.92 3.79 -9.24
N LYS A 8 -5.77 3.69 -8.21
CA LYS A 8 -5.68 4.60 -7.05
C LYS A 8 -4.39 4.38 -6.26
N ALA A 9 -4.00 3.12 -6.06
CA ALA A 9 -2.74 2.82 -5.37
C ALA A 9 -1.54 3.33 -6.16
N LEU A 10 -1.56 3.16 -7.48
CA LEU A 10 -0.50 3.69 -8.35
C LEU A 10 -0.44 5.21 -8.30
N SER A 11 -1.60 5.87 -8.29
CA SER A 11 -1.68 7.32 -8.13
C SER A 11 -1.10 7.77 -6.80
N ASP A 12 -1.38 7.02 -5.72
CA ASP A 12 -0.82 7.32 -4.42
C ASP A 12 0.71 7.25 -4.42
N VAL A 13 1.28 6.23 -5.09
CA VAL A 13 2.74 6.11 -5.21
C VAL A 13 3.32 7.32 -5.94
N ALA A 14 2.70 7.71 -7.04
CA ALA A 14 3.16 8.88 -7.80
C ALA A 14 3.08 10.17 -6.99
N ARG A 15 1.99 10.35 -6.26
CA ARG A 15 1.81 11.52 -5.38
C ARG A 15 2.88 11.56 -4.29
N LEU A 16 3.16 10.42 -3.67
CA LEU A 16 4.17 10.36 -2.61
C LEU A 16 5.56 10.64 -3.17
N TYR A 17 5.87 10.10 -4.35
CA TYR A 17 7.14 10.38 -4.99
C TYR A 17 7.32 11.88 -5.23
N ASP A 18 6.32 12.52 -5.83
CA ASP A 18 6.39 13.95 -6.15
C ASP A 18 6.57 14.79 -4.90
N PHE A 19 5.84 14.45 -3.84
CA PHE A 19 5.94 15.16 -2.57
C PHE A 19 7.34 15.04 -1.97
N LEU A 20 7.88 13.82 -1.93
CA LEU A 20 9.18 13.56 -1.33
C LEU A 20 10.33 14.10 -2.17
N ALA A 21 10.18 14.07 -3.49
CA ALA A 21 11.23 14.48 -4.42
C ALA A 21 11.54 15.98 -4.33
N VAL A 22 10.59 16.79 -3.88
CA VAL A 22 10.81 18.21 -3.67
C VAL A 22 11.97 18.45 -2.69
N ALA A 23 12.05 17.64 -1.64
CA ALA A 23 13.10 17.78 -0.63
C ALA A 23 14.36 16.97 -1.00
N ASN A 24 14.19 15.76 -1.53
CA ASN A 24 15.32 14.86 -1.81
C ASN A 24 14.92 13.78 -2.80
N GLN A 25 15.32 13.96 -4.05
CA GLN A 25 14.94 13.06 -5.12
C GLN A 25 15.48 11.62 -4.94
N PRO A 26 16.76 11.41 -4.60
CA PRO A 26 17.24 10.05 -4.35
C PRO A 26 16.51 9.35 -3.20
N ALA A 27 16.19 10.08 -2.13
CA ALA A 27 15.44 9.50 -1.00
C ALA A 27 14.03 9.14 -1.43
N ALA A 28 13.39 9.97 -2.27
CA ALA A 28 12.07 9.67 -2.81
C ALA A 28 12.08 8.38 -3.61
N ALA A 29 13.08 8.19 -4.47
CA ALA A 29 13.21 6.99 -5.27
C ALA A 29 13.38 5.75 -4.39
N GLN A 30 14.20 5.83 -3.35
CA GLN A 30 14.39 4.72 -2.42
C GLN A 30 13.11 4.36 -1.68
N THR A 31 12.36 5.37 -1.24
CA THR A 31 11.10 5.15 -0.55
C THR A 31 10.10 4.44 -1.46
N VAL A 32 9.98 4.90 -2.70
CA VAL A 32 9.07 4.28 -3.67
C VAL A 32 9.49 2.84 -3.95
N GLN A 33 10.78 2.55 -4.06
CA GLN A 33 11.25 1.18 -4.25
C GLN A 33 10.83 0.28 -3.10
N LYS A 34 10.96 0.76 -1.86
CA LYS A 34 10.53 -0.01 -0.69
C LYS A 34 9.03 -0.24 -0.69
N LEU A 35 8.25 0.79 -1.01
CA LEU A 35 6.79 0.69 -1.00
C LEU A 35 6.27 -0.23 -2.10
N THR A 36 6.93 -0.27 -3.25
CA THR A 36 6.49 -1.13 -4.34
C THR A 36 6.96 -2.57 -4.17
N ALA A 37 8.04 -2.80 -3.41
CA ALA A 37 8.54 -4.14 -3.13
C ALA A 37 7.85 -4.80 -1.95
N ALA A 38 7.44 -4.03 -0.94
CA ALA A 38 6.93 -4.56 0.32
C ALA A 38 5.69 -5.46 0.17
N PRO A 39 4.72 -5.16 -0.72
CA PRO A 39 3.52 -6.00 -0.82
C PRO A 39 3.77 -7.43 -1.27
N ILE A 40 4.92 -7.74 -1.82
CA ILE A 40 5.25 -9.09 -2.26
C ILE A 40 5.16 -10.09 -1.09
N MET A 41 5.47 -9.63 0.12
CA MET A 41 5.36 -10.47 1.31
C MET A 41 3.93 -10.94 1.57
N LEU A 42 2.93 -10.22 1.07
CA LEU A 42 1.53 -10.59 1.23
C LEU A 42 1.19 -11.88 0.48
N LEU A 43 1.95 -12.21 -0.55
CA LEU A 43 1.72 -13.45 -1.30
C LEU A 43 1.97 -14.69 -0.43
N SER A 44 2.91 -14.59 0.51
CA SER A 44 3.20 -15.69 1.44
C SER A 44 2.33 -15.64 2.69
N ASN A 45 1.79 -14.47 3.02
CA ASN A 45 1.02 -14.28 4.25
C ASN A 45 -0.07 -13.22 4.04
N PRO A 46 -1.12 -13.56 3.26
CA PRO A 46 -2.12 -12.54 2.86
C PRO A 46 -2.91 -11.94 4.01
N ARG A 47 -3.07 -12.69 5.10
CA ARG A 47 -3.87 -12.23 6.24
C ARG A 47 -3.06 -11.60 7.36
N ILE A 48 -1.82 -11.21 7.09
CA ILE A 48 -0.97 -10.60 8.10
C ILE A 48 -1.49 -9.22 8.52
N GLY A 49 -2.16 -8.50 7.61
CA GLY A 49 -2.69 -7.18 7.91
C GLY A 49 -3.91 -7.23 8.80
N GLU A 50 -4.13 -6.15 9.55
CA GLU A 50 -5.29 -6.00 10.41
C GLU A 50 -6.54 -5.84 9.55
N ARG A 51 -7.56 -6.66 9.82
CA ARG A 51 -8.82 -6.57 9.09
C ARG A 51 -9.60 -5.34 9.53
N LEU A 52 -10.14 -4.61 8.56
CA LEU A 52 -10.92 -3.40 8.80
C LEU A 52 -12.41 -3.76 8.77
N GLU A 53 -13.03 -3.75 9.93
CA GLU A 53 -14.41 -4.22 10.10
C GLU A 53 -15.42 -3.37 9.32
N GLU A 54 -15.12 -2.07 9.14
CA GLU A 54 -16.03 -1.17 8.45
C GLU A 54 -16.25 -1.53 6.99
N PHE A 55 -15.44 -2.41 6.43
CA PHE A 55 -15.58 -2.83 5.03
C PHE A 55 -16.24 -4.19 4.88
N GLU A 56 -16.56 -4.87 5.99
CA GLU A 56 -17.19 -6.18 5.89
C GLU A 56 -18.49 -6.12 5.10
N PRO A 57 -18.80 -7.16 4.28
CA PRO A 57 -18.14 -8.46 4.25
C PRO A 57 -16.88 -8.54 3.39
N ARG A 58 -16.42 -7.43 2.81
CA ARG A 58 -15.17 -7.39 2.06
C ARG A 58 -14.01 -7.64 3.02
N ASP A 59 -13.01 -8.39 2.56
CA ASP A 59 -11.81 -8.66 3.35
C ASP A 59 -10.75 -7.59 3.06
N VAL A 60 -10.94 -6.43 3.65
CA VAL A 60 -10.05 -5.29 3.50
C VAL A 60 -9.15 -5.21 4.73
N ARG A 61 -7.85 -5.10 4.50
CA ARG A 61 -6.85 -5.09 5.55
C ARG A 61 -5.88 -3.94 5.38
N LYS A 62 -5.18 -3.59 6.46
CA LYS A 62 -4.12 -2.61 6.42
C LYS A 62 -2.84 -3.18 7.00
N ILE A 63 -1.72 -2.77 6.43
CA ILE A 63 -0.39 -3.04 6.99
C ILE A 63 0.37 -1.72 7.06
N GLN A 64 1.32 -1.66 7.97
CA GLN A 64 2.21 -0.52 8.08
C GLN A 64 3.58 -0.89 7.57
N ILE A 65 4.13 -0.07 6.69
CA ILE A 65 5.45 -0.23 6.11
C ILE A 65 6.22 1.03 6.44
N GLY A 66 7.08 0.96 7.47
CA GLY A 66 7.73 2.16 7.98
C GLY A 66 6.70 3.18 8.46
N ARG A 67 6.69 4.37 7.85
CA ARG A 67 5.75 5.43 8.19
C ARG A 67 4.58 5.51 7.22
N TYR A 68 4.34 4.44 6.46
CA TYR A 68 3.29 4.41 5.45
C TYR A 68 2.27 3.34 5.79
N GLU A 69 1.02 3.63 5.50
CA GLU A 69 -0.05 2.66 5.63
C GLU A 69 -0.47 2.21 4.24
N MET A 70 -0.57 0.90 4.06
CA MET A 70 -1.03 0.31 2.82
C MET A 70 -2.30 -0.46 3.09
N ARG A 71 -3.34 -0.18 2.32
CA ARG A 71 -4.62 -0.87 2.43
C ARG A 71 -4.78 -1.80 1.25
N TYR A 72 -5.22 -3.03 1.52
CA TYR A 72 -5.38 -4.03 0.48
C TYR A 72 -6.63 -4.86 0.74
N GLU A 73 -7.09 -5.53 -0.32
CA GLU A 73 -8.28 -6.38 -0.25
C GLU A 73 -7.95 -7.74 -0.82
N ILE A 74 -8.43 -8.80 -0.16
CA ILE A 74 -8.31 -10.16 -0.66
C ILE A 74 -9.63 -10.55 -1.29
N VAL A 75 -9.59 -10.90 -2.58
CA VAL A 75 -10.77 -11.37 -3.33
C VAL A 75 -10.34 -12.65 -4.05
N ASP A 76 -10.89 -13.79 -3.64
CA ASP A 76 -10.53 -15.09 -4.18
C ASP A 76 -9.02 -15.30 -4.08
N SER A 77 -8.34 -15.49 -5.20
CA SER A 77 -6.89 -15.72 -5.21
C SER A 77 -6.09 -14.47 -5.58
N THR A 78 -6.65 -13.28 -5.37
CA THR A 78 -6.02 -12.03 -5.73
C THR A 78 -5.99 -11.07 -4.56
N ILE A 79 -4.86 -10.39 -4.42
CA ILE A 79 -4.70 -9.30 -3.47
C ILE A 79 -4.69 -8.00 -4.28
N TYR A 80 -5.61 -7.10 -3.98
CA TYR A 80 -5.68 -5.79 -4.62
C TYR A 80 -5.14 -4.73 -3.67
N LEU A 81 -4.11 -4.02 -4.10
CA LEU A 81 -3.61 -2.87 -3.34
C LEU A 81 -4.52 -1.69 -3.64
N LEU A 82 -5.21 -1.20 -2.61
CA LEU A 82 -6.26 -0.22 -2.77
C LEU A 82 -5.76 1.21 -2.62
N ARG A 83 -5.03 1.48 -1.56
CA ARG A 83 -4.57 2.81 -1.22
C ARG A 83 -3.24 2.74 -0.49
N LEU A 84 -2.52 3.85 -0.53
CA LEU A 84 -1.24 4.00 0.15
C LEU A 84 -1.05 5.46 0.54
N TRP A 85 -0.68 5.71 1.80
CA TRP A 85 -0.43 7.08 2.27
C TRP A 85 0.56 7.08 3.43
N HIS A 86 1.12 8.26 3.69
CA HIS A 86 1.93 8.49 4.88
C HIS A 86 0.99 8.58 6.08
N THR A 87 1.40 8.01 7.22
CA THR A 87 0.53 7.96 8.41
C THR A 87 0.15 9.33 8.95
N ARG A 88 0.88 10.37 8.56
CA ARG A 88 0.58 11.76 8.98
C ARG A 88 -0.28 12.52 7.98
N GLU A 89 -0.62 11.91 6.85
CA GLU A 89 -1.50 12.59 5.90
C GLU A 89 -2.92 12.69 6.46
N ASP A 90 -3.53 13.84 6.26
CA ASP A 90 -4.93 14.06 6.57
C ASP A 90 -5.77 13.58 5.40
N ARG A 91 -6.77 12.74 5.68
CA ARG A 91 -7.58 12.11 4.65
C ARG A 91 -9.05 12.29 4.91
#